data_873f0b575ea58089b8f5ea128571eeef
#
_entry.id   873f0b575ea58089b8f5ea128571eeef
#
_cell.length_a   1.000
_cell.length_b   1.000
_cell.length_c   1.000
_cell.angle_alpha   90.00
_cell.angle_beta   90.00
_cell.angle_gamma   90.00
#
_symmetry.space_group_name_H-M   'P 1'
#
loop_
_entity.id
_entity.type
_entity.pdbx_description
1 polymer ?
#
loop_
_entity_poly.entity_id
_entity_poly.type
_entity_poly.pdbx_seq_one_letter_code
_entity_poly.pdbx_strand_id
1 'polypeptide(L)'
;MTMADDEFVQFAEAVAPRLRRTAFLLCGDWHTAEDLAQTTLARVFASWRRIRNRDAVSTYAMRTLLNTYLAESRKKRPGELLTDRLPESPVDPPSPELRMAVLAALDLLPPKARAVVVLRYWADMSIDQTAALLGCSPGNVKSQSARALDKLRVLLDGVAAEPSPAAARAHVADNEKKARHG
;
A
#
# COMPACT_ATOMS: atom_id res chain seq x y z
N MET A 1 2.19 -3.46 -35.00
CA MET A 1 1.44 -3.15 -33.78
C MET A 1 -0.01 -3.00 -34.20
N THR A 2 -0.96 -3.64 -33.55
CA THR A 2 -2.39 -3.54 -33.90
C THR A 2 -3.04 -2.42 -33.09
N MET A 3 -4.16 -1.82 -33.56
CA MET A 3 -4.91 -0.82 -32.79
C MET A 3 -5.21 -1.29 -31.36
N ALA A 4 -5.46 -2.57 -31.17
CA ALA A 4 -5.71 -3.13 -29.83
C ALA A 4 -4.46 -3.15 -28.94
N ASP A 5 -3.27 -3.23 -29.53
CA ASP A 5 -2.01 -3.17 -28.81
C ASP A 5 -1.70 -1.74 -28.38
N ASP A 6 -2.02 -0.74 -29.23
CA ASP A 6 -1.86 0.68 -28.92
C ASP A 6 -2.81 1.12 -27.78
N GLU A 7 -4.08 0.66 -27.82
CA GLU A 7 -5.04 0.89 -26.73
C GLU A 7 -4.56 0.29 -25.40
N PHE A 8 -3.96 -0.90 -25.44
CA PHE A 8 -3.39 -1.52 -24.23
C PHE A 8 -2.22 -0.71 -23.68
N VAL A 9 -1.31 -0.24 -24.55
CA VAL A 9 -0.17 0.58 -24.12
C VAL A 9 -0.64 1.83 -23.40
N GLN A 10 -1.60 2.57 -23.97
CA GLN A 10 -2.18 3.76 -23.34
C GLN A 10 -2.81 3.43 -21.97
N PHE A 11 -3.57 2.35 -21.89
CA PHE A 11 -4.14 1.88 -20.63
C PHE A 11 -3.05 1.53 -19.61
N ALA A 12 -2.03 0.77 -20.03
CA ALA A 12 -0.94 0.34 -19.16
C ALA A 12 -0.15 1.53 -18.60
N GLU A 13 0.19 2.51 -19.43
CA GLU A 13 0.85 3.75 -19.00
C GLU A 13 0.02 4.52 -17.98
N ALA A 14 -1.28 4.64 -18.20
CA ALA A 14 -2.18 5.35 -17.29
C ALA A 14 -2.36 4.64 -15.93
N VAL A 15 -2.39 3.30 -15.92
CA VAL A 15 -2.71 2.53 -14.70
C VAL A 15 -1.47 2.06 -13.93
N ALA A 16 -0.31 1.90 -14.58
CA ALA A 16 0.90 1.34 -13.97
C ALA A 16 1.35 2.10 -12.71
N PRO A 17 1.37 3.45 -12.66
CA PRO A 17 1.78 4.16 -11.45
C PRO A 17 0.88 3.84 -10.24
N ARG A 18 -0.44 3.73 -10.47
CA ARG A 18 -1.40 3.36 -9.43
C ARG A 18 -1.22 1.93 -8.98
N LEU A 19 -1.04 0.99 -9.89
CA LEU A 19 -0.80 -0.43 -9.57
C LEU A 19 0.47 -0.60 -8.74
N ARG A 20 1.58 0.03 -9.15
CA ARG A 20 2.87 -0.05 -8.42
C ARG A 20 2.77 0.50 -7.01
N ARG A 21 2.14 1.68 -6.83
CA ARG A 21 1.95 2.27 -5.50
C ARG A 21 1.07 1.38 -4.61
N THR A 22 -0.03 0.86 -5.16
CA THR A 22 -0.90 -0.06 -4.42
C THR A 22 -0.16 -1.35 -4.06
N ALA A 23 0.58 -1.94 -4.99
CA ALA A 23 1.41 -3.11 -4.75
C ALA A 23 2.44 -2.87 -3.65
N PHE A 24 3.11 -1.71 -3.67
CA PHE A 24 4.08 -1.33 -2.65
C PHE A 24 3.46 -1.28 -1.24
N LEU A 25 2.29 -0.66 -1.09
CA LEU A 25 1.58 -0.64 0.20
C LEU A 25 1.15 -2.04 0.66
N LEU A 26 0.95 -2.96 -0.27
CA LEU A 26 0.59 -4.34 0.02
C LEU A 26 1.79 -5.21 0.41
N CYS A 27 2.95 -5.04 -0.22
CA CYS A 27 4.12 -5.92 -0.01
C CYS A 27 5.28 -5.28 0.76
N GLY A 28 5.32 -3.92 0.86
CA GLY A 28 6.36 -3.18 1.59
C GLY A 28 7.71 -3.08 0.88
N ASP A 29 7.85 -3.67 -0.29
CA ASP A 29 9.10 -3.76 -1.06
C ASP A 29 8.89 -3.35 -2.52
N TRP A 30 9.75 -2.47 -3.05
CA TRP A 30 9.62 -1.94 -4.41
C TRP A 30 9.86 -2.99 -5.49
N HIS A 31 10.80 -3.86 -5.29
CA HIS A 31 11.11 -4.90 -6.28
C HIS A 31 9.92 -5.85 -6.42
N THR A 32 9.40 -6.33 -5.30
CA THR A 32 8.18 -7.16 -5.28
C THR A 32 6.96 -6.39 -5.83
N ALA A 33 6.84 -5.09 -5.55
CA ALA A 33 5.76 -4.27 -6.06
C ALA A 33 5.80 -4.12 -7.60
N GLU A 34 6.99 -3.92 -8.15
CA GLU A 34 7.19 -3.87 -9.59
C GLU A 34 6.84 -5.20 -10.25
N ASP A 35 7.32 -6.32 -9.70
CA ASP A 35 7.01 -7.66 -10.20
C ASP A 35 5.50 -7.96 -10.17
N LEU A 36 4.81 -7.56 -9.09
CA LEU A 36 3.35 -7.68 -8.97
C LEU A 36 2.63 -6.84 -10.02
N ALA A 37 3.08 -5.61 -10.25
CA ALA A 37 2.48 -4.72 -11.23
C ALA A 37 2.70 -5.24 -12.66
N GLN A 38 3.92 -5.67 -12.99
CA GLN A 38 4.25 -6.24 -14.30
C GLN A 38 3.48 -7.54 -14.57
N THR A 39 3.43 -8.44 -13.58
CA THR A 39 2.65 -9.69 -13.67
C THR A 39 1.16 -9.38 -13.88
N THR A 40 0.64 -8.35 -13.21
CA THR A 40 -0.74 -7.90 -13.39
C THR A 40 -0.99 -7.41 -14.80
N LEU A 41 -0.13 -6.52 -15.32
CA LEU A 41 -0.26 -5.98 -16.66
C LEU A 41 -0.14 -7.07 -17.72
N ALA A 42 0.77 -8.02 -17.56
CA ALA A 42 0.91 -9.17 -18.48
C ALA A 42 -0.38 -10.02 -18.51
N ARG A 43 -1.01 -10.27 -17.36
CA ARG A 43 -2.29 -11.02 -17.30
C ARG A 43 -3.45 -10.23 -17.91
N VAL A 44 -3.49 -8.91 -17.69
CA VAL A 44 -4.48 -8.05 -18.35
C VAL A 44 -4.30 -8.07 -19.85
N PHE A 45 -3.05 -7.95 -20.34
CA PHE A 45 -2.73 -8.04 -21.78
C PHE A 45 -3.18 -9.36 -22.39
N ALA A 46 -2.89 -10.48 -21.75
CA ALA A 46 -3.33 -11.80 -22.21
C ALA A 46 -4.86 -11.93 -22.33
N SER A 47 -5.60 -11.13 -21.53
CA SER A 47 -7.06 -11.08 -21.55
C SER A 47 -7.63 -9.92 -22.37
N TRP A 48 -6.78 -9.02 -22.88
CA TRP A 48 -7.17 -7.72 -23.45
C TRP A 48 -8.24 -7.83 -24.53
N ARG A 49 -8.04 -8.74 -25.47
CA ARG A 49 -8.98 -8.94 -26.60
C ARG A 49 -10.32 -9.52 -26.17
N ARG A 50 -10.43 -10.12 -24.97
CA ARG A 50 -11.67 -10.70 -24.42
C ARG A 50 -12.44 -9.70 -23.59
N ILE A 51 -11.80 -8.64 -23.10
CA ILE A 51 -12.41 -7.61 -22.27
C ILE A 51 -13.18 -6.66 -23.18
N ARG A 52 -14.52 -6.84 -23.22
CA ARG A 52 -15.40 -6.00 -24.03
C ARG A 52 -15.72 -4.65 -23.38
N ASN A 53 -15.80 -4.61 -22.05
CA ASN A 53 -16.08 -3.37 -21.31
C ASN A 53 -14.77 -2.73 -20.85
N ARG A 54 -14.33 -1.66 -21.54
CA ARG A 54 -13.09 -0.94 -21.24
C ARG A 54 -13.17 -0.17 -19.93
N ASP A 55 -14.35 0.26 -19.50
CA ASP A 55 -14.53 0.97 -18.23
C ASP A 55 -14.26 0.07 -17.02
N ALA A 56 -14.48 -1.25 -17.17
CA ALA A 56 -14.22 -2.23 -16.12
C ALA A 56 -12.76 -2.71 -16.05
N VAL A 57 -11.90 -2.35 -17.02
CA VAL A 57 -10.51 -2.85 -17.10
C VAL A 57 -9.69 -2.46 -15.89
N SER A 58 -9.82 -1.23 -15.38
CA SER A 58 -9.10 -0.79 -14.19
C SER A 58 -9.46 -1.61 -12.95
N THR A 59 -10.76 -1.95 -12.80
CA THR A 59 -11.24 -2.84 -11.73
C THR A 59 -10.71 -4.26 -11.90
N TYR A 60 -10.67 -4.75 -13.14
CA TYR A 60 -10.10 -6.06 -13.46
C TYR A 60 -8.60 -6.13 -13.15
N ALA A 61 -7.84 -5.09 -13.51
CA ALA A 61 -6.42 -4.97 -13.18
C ALA A 61 -6.19 -4.97 -11.67
N MET A 62 -6.97 -4.18 -10.92
CA MET A 62 -6.88 -4.14 -9.45
C MET A 62 -7.21 -5.51 -8.82
N ARG A 63 -8.25 -6.20 -9.30
CA ARG A 63 -8.59 -7.55 -8.85
C ARG A 63 -7.46 -8.53 -9.14
N THR A 64 -6.85 -8.44 -10.32
CA THR A 64 -5.72 -9.30 -10.72
C THR A 64 -4.51 -9.07 -9.81
N LEU A 65 -4.19 -7.80 -9.50
CA LEU A 65 -3.13 -7.43 -8.56
C LEU A 65 -3.36 -8.07 -7.19
N LEU A 66 -4.55 -7.88 -6.62
CA LEU A 66 -4.90 -8.40 -5.30
C LEU A 66 -4.84 -9.92 -5.22
N ASN A 67 -5.37 -10.60 -6.24
CA ASN A 67 -5.33 -12.05 -6.32
C ASN A 67 -3.90 -12.57 -6.40
N THR A 68 -3.04 -11.91 -7.18
CA THR A 68 -1.61 -12.24 -7.28
C THR A 68 -0.92 -12.05 -5.94
N TYR A 69 -1.09 -10.88 -5.32
CA TYR A 69 -0.54 -10.57 -3.99
C TYR A 69 -0.97 -11.61 -2.94
N LEU A 70 -2.27 -11.89 -2.83
CA LEU A 70 -2.80 -12.84 -1.83
C LEU A 70 -2.34 -14.29 -2.10
N ALA A 71 -2.12 -14.67 -3.36
CA ALA A 71 -1.57 -15.97 -3.70
C ALA A 71 -0.09 -16.09 -3.30
N GLU A 72 0.69 -15.04 -3.52
CA GLU A 72 2.11 -15.00 -3.13
C GLU A 72 2.30 -14.90 -1.63
N SER A 73 1.48 -14.11 -0.94
CA SER A 73 1.52 -13.99 0.52
C SER A 73 1.29 -15.32 1.25
N ARG A 74 0.58 -16.26 0.63
CA ARG A 74 0.40 -17.61 1.18
C ARG A 74 1.65 -18.48 1.07
N LYS A 75 2.55 -18.16 0.13
CA LYS A 75 3.80 -18.91 -0.11
C LYS A 75 4.96 -18.39 0.72
N LYS A 76 4.95 -17.09 1.06
CA LYS A 76 6.00 -16.46 1.89
C LYS A 76 5.83 -16.88 3.34
N ARG A 77 6.92 -17.31 3.98
CA ARG A 77 6.97 -17.51 5.44
C ARG A 77 6.98 -16.14 6.14
N PRO A 78 6.34 -15.99 7.32
CA PRO A 78 6.44 -14.77 8.12
C PRO A 78 7.90 -14.53 8.50
N GLY A 79 8.47 -13.36 8.19
CA GLY A 79 9.79 -12.96 8.70
C GLY A 79 10.75 -12.28 7.73
N GLU A 80 10.47 -12.17 6.44
CA GLU A 80 11.30 -11.38 5.52
C GLU A 80 10.78 -9.93 5.46
N LEU A 81 11.34 -9.08 6.31
CA LEU A 81 11.20 -7.63 6.27
C LEU A 81 12.16 -7.07 5.21
N LEU A 82 11.62 -6.58 4.11
CA LEU A 82 12.37 -5.77 3.16
C LEU A 82 11.92 -4.32 3.35
N THR A 83 12.87 -3.45 3.69
CA THR A 83 12.62 -2.03 3.95
C THR A 83 13.15 -1.24 2.77
N ASP A 84 12.27 -0.71 1.95
CA ASP A 84 12.65 0.18 0.85
C ASP A 84 11.91 1.53 0.94
N ARG A 85 12.50 2.58 0.34
CA ARG A 85 11.96 3.94 0.42
C ARG A 85 10.65 4.10 -0.33
N LEU A 86 9.68 4.78 0.31
CA LEU A 86 8.42 5.18 -0.33
C LEU A 86 8.63 6.15 -1.52
N PRO A 87 7.79 6.04 -2.58
CA PRO A 87 7.76 7.04 -3.63
C PRO A 87 7.23 8.37 -3.10
N GLU A 88 7.76 9.45 -3.60
CA GLU A 88 7.29 10.79 -3.30
C GLU A 88 5.83 10.95 -3.76
N SER A 89 4.98 11.41 -2.85
CA SER A 89 3.60 11.79 -3.13
C SER A 89 3.54 13.31 -3.33
N PRO A 90 2.72 13.84 -4.27
CA PRO A 90 2.61 15.27 -4.53
C PRO A 90 1.84 16.06 -3.46
N VAL A 91 1.37 15.43 -2.41
CA VAL A 91 0.75 16.09 -1.23
C VAL A 91 1.82 16.22 -0.16
N ASP A 92 1.85 17.34 0.58
CA ASP A 92 2.80 17.59 1.69
C ASP A 92 3.06 16.32 2.47
N PRO A 93 4.26 15.75 2.36
CA PRO A 93 4.49 14.40 2.86
C PRO A 93 4.50 14.44 4.38
N PRO A 94 3.82 13.50 5.05
CA PRO A 94 4.11 13.23 6.44
C PRO A 94 5.60 12.98 6.59
N SER A 95 6.17 13.29 7.76
CA SER A 95 7.61 13.13 7.99
C SER A 95 8.09 11.75 7.53
N PRO A 96 9.34 11.59 7.06
CA PRO A 96 9.88 10.31 6.66
C PRO A 96 9.71 9.24 7.74
N GLU A 97 9.80 9.63 9.01
CA GLU A 97 9.62 8.77 10.17
C GLU A 97 8.18 8.24 10.26
N LEU A 98 7.19 9.12 10.09
CA LEU A 98 5.78 8.71 10.10
C LEU A 98 5.45 7.78 8.93
N ARG A 99 6.04 8.03 7.77
CA ARG A 99 5.89 7.14 6.61
C ARG A 99 6.43 5.74 6.88
N MET A 100 7.63 5.66 7.45
CA MET A 100 8.23 4.38 7.82
C MET A 100 7.42 3.66 8.89
N ALA A 101 6.92 4.40 9.88
CA ALA A 101 6.06 3.85 10.92
C ALA A 101 4.76 3.26 10.35
N VAL A 102 4.12 3.97 9.42
CA VAL A 102 2.89 3.48 8.75
C VAL A 102 3.17 2.20 7.95
N LEU A 103 4.28 2.15 7.20
CA LEU A 103 4.64 0.95 6.44
C LEU A 103 4.93 -0.24 7.35
N ALA A 104 5.71 -0.02 8.40
CA ALA A 104 6.01 -1.05 9.39
C ALA A 104 4.72 -1.55 10.07
N ALA A 105 3.80 -0.65 10.41
CA ALA A 105 2.50 -1.01 10.98
C ALA A 105 1.62 -1.79 9.99
N LEU A 106 1.62 -1.41 8.71
CA LEU A 106 0.92 -2.16 7.65
C LEU A 106 1.50 -3.56 7.50
N ASP A 107 2.83 -3.71 7.62
CA ASP A 107 3.50 -5.00 7.47
C ASP A 107 3.13 -6.00 8.58
N LEU A 108 2.78 -5.50 9.75
CA LEU A 108 2.29 -6.30 10.86
C LEU A 108 0.82 -6.75 10.72
N LEU A 109 0.10 -6.27 9.70
CA LEU A 109 -1.25 -6.73 9.41
C LEU A 109 -1.24 -8.04 8.61
N PRO A 110 -2.18 -8.96 8.88
CA PRO A 110 -2.42 -10.09 7.98
C PRO A 110 -2.70 -9.63 6.56
N PRO A 111 -2.26 -10.34 5.51
CA PRO A 111 -2.36 -9.89 4.12
C PRO A 111 -3.75 -9.44 3.67
N LYS A 112 -4.81 -10.15 4.09
CA LYS A 112 -6.19 -9.74 3.78
C LYS A 112 -6.61 -8.45 4.49
N ALA A 113 -6.22 -8.27 5.75
CA ALA A 113 -6.52 -7.07 6.51
C ALA A 113 -5.78 -5.86 5.94
N ARG A 114 -4.50 -6.04 5.56
CA ARG A 114 -3.70 -5.04 4.84
C ARG A 114 -4.38 -4.65 3.53
N ALA A 115 -4.82 -5.62 2.72
CA ALA A 115 -5.53 -5.36 1.47
C ALA A 115 -6.82 -4.54 1.70
N VAL A 116 -7.60 -4.84 2.74
CA VAL A 116 -8.79 -4.06 3.10
C VAL A 116 -8.42 -2.61 3.42
N VAL A 117 -7.40 -2.37 4.25
CA VAL A 117 -6.96 -1.01 4.61
C VAL A 117 -6.48 -0.24 3.39
N VAL A 118 -5.62 -0.84 2.56
CA VAL A 118 -5.09 -0.20 1.35
C VAL A 118 -6.21 0.16 0.37
N LEU A 119 -7.17 -0.73 0.14
CA LEU A 119 -8.28 -0.46 -0.76
C LEU A 119 -9.21 0.63 -0.23
N ARG A 120 -9.53 0.61 1.07
CA ARG A 120 -10.47 1.53 1.69
C ARG A 120 -9.90 2.94 1.86
N TYR A 121 -8.65 3.06 2.29
CA TYR A 121 -8.10 4.33 2.78
C TYR A 121 -7.04 4.93 1.86
N TRP A 122 -6.40 4.12 1.02
CA TRP A 122 -5.47 4.63 0.01
C TRP A 122 -6.09 4.70 -1.38
N ALA A 123 -6.81 3.65 -1.79
CA ALA A 123 -7.44 3.60 -3.12
C ALA A 123 -8.84 4.23 -3.13
N ASP A 124 -9.32 4.72 -1.98
CA ASP A 124 -10.63 5.37 -1.76
C ASP A 124 -11.84 4.56 -2.30
N MET A 125 -11.77 3.24 -2.12
CA MET A 125 -12.84 2.36 -2.56
C MET A 125 -13.96 2.26 -1.51
N SER A 126 -15.20 2.17 -1.96
CA SER A 126 -16.33 1.90 -1.07
C SER A 126 -16.22 0.51 -0.43
N ILE A 127 -16.99 0.26 0.63
CA ILE A 127 -17.08 -1.06 1.27
C ILE A 127 -17.53 -2.11 0.26
N ASP A 128 -18.52 -1.79 -0.57
CA ASP A 128 -19.07 -2.73 -1.56
C ASP A 128 -18.07 -3.01 -2.69
N GLN A 129 -17.37 -2.00 -3.17
CA GLN A 129 -16.28 -2.17 -4.14
C GLN A 129 -15.16 -3.04 -3.59
N THR A 130 -14.76 -2.79 -2.34
CA THR A 130 -13.72 -3.57 -1.65
C THR A 130 -14.16 -5.02 -1.47
N ALA A 131 -15.41 -5.25 -1.04
CA ALA A 131 -16.00 -6.58 -0.88
C ALA A 131 -16.03 -7.34 -2.21
N ALA A 132 -16.48 -6.67 -3.29
CA ALA A 132 -16.50 -7.25 -4.63
C ALA A 132 -15.10 -7.63 -5.14
N LEU A 133 -14.08 -6.79 -4.88
CA LEU A 133 -12.70 -7.07 -5.28
C LEU A 133 -12.09 -8.25 -4.51
N LEU A 134 -12.32 -8.30 -3.19
CA LEU A 134 -11.76 -9.32 -2.31
C LEU A 134 -12.58 -10.62 -2.26
N GLY A 135 -13.75 -10.66 -2.91
CA GLY A 135 -14.64 -11.81 -2.92
C GLY A 135 -15.19 -12.15 -1.54
N CYS A 136 -15.57 -11.14 -0.74
CA CYS A 136 -16.11 -11.31 0.59
C CYS A 136 -17.37 -10.43 0.81
N SER A 137 -18.03 -10.59 1.97
CA SER A 137 -19.21 -9.78 2.28
C SER A 137 -18.84 -8.36 2.73
N PRO A 138 -19.71 -7.36 2.52
CA PRO A 138 -19.53 -6.01 3.06
C PRO A 138 -19.36 -5.98 4.58
N GLY A 139 -20.05 -6.84 5.31
CA GLY A 139 -19.89 -7.01 6.75
C GLY A 139 -18.48 -7.47 7.16
N ASN A 140 -17.88 -8.35 6.36
CA ASN A 140 -16.49 -8.79 6.56
C ASN A 140 -15.52 -7.63 6.34
N VAL A 141 -15.71 -6.82 5.29
CA VAL A 141 -14.89 -5.63 5.06
C VAL A 141 -14.98 -4.66 6.24
N LYS A 142 -16.19 -4.36 6.74
CA LYS A 142 -16.39 -3.49 7.91
C LYS A 142 -15.64 -4.00 9.14
N SER A 143 -15.81 -5.26 9.49
CA SER A 143 -15.18 -5.85 10.68
C SER A 143 -13.66 -5.95 10.55
N GLN A 144 -13.14 -6.28 9.36
CA GLN A 144 -11.70 -6.31 9.11
C GLN A 144 -11.09 -4.90 9.12
N SER A 145 -11.77 -3.90 8.54
CA SER A 145 -11.35 -2.50 8.60
C SER A 145 -11.22 -2.01 10.05
N ALA A 146 -12.25 -2.23 10.87
CA ALA A 146 -12.24 -1.80 12.26
C ALA A 146 -11.07 -2.41 13.04
N ARG A 147 -10.91 -3.73 13.00
CA ARG A 147 -9.81 -4.44 13.68
C ARG A 147 -8.43 -4.01 13.19
N ALA A 148 -8.29 -3.81 11.89
CA ALA A 148 -7.01 -3.36 11.31
C ALA A 148 -6.67 -1.95 11.75
N LEU A 149 -7.64 -1.02 11.74
CA LEU A 149 -7.43 0.35 12.22
C LEU A 149 -7.11 0.41 13.71
N ASP A 150 -7.79 -0.38 14.54
CA ASP A 150 -7.47 -0.45 15.97
C ASP A 150 -6.04 -0.94 16.19
N LYS A 151 -5.62 -1.97 15.44
CA LYS A 151 -4.23 -2.45 15.50
C LYS A 151 -3.23 -1.40 15.02
N LEU A 152 -3.52 -0.72 13.91
CA LEU A 152 -2.66 0.36 13.39
C LEU A 152 -2.57 1.52 14.38
N ARG A 153 -3.67 1.91 15.03
CA ARG A 153 -3.67 2.97 16.05
C ARG A 153 -2.74 2.63 17.20
N VAL A 154 -2.85 1.43 17.77
CA VAL A 154 -1.96 0.98 18.85
C VAL A 154 -0.48 1.00 18.44
N LEU A 155 -0.17 0.56 17.20
CA LEU A 155 1.19 0.54 16.68
C LEU A 155 1.75 1.95 16.44
N LEU A 156 0.93 2.87 15.95
CA LEU A 156 1.33 4.25 15.65
C LEU A 156 1.39 5.13 16.89
N ASP A 157 0.50 4.90 17.88
CA ASP A 157 0.56 5.60 19.17
C ASP A 157 1.87 5.31 19.92
N GLY A 158 2.39 4.07 19.81
CA GLY A 158 3.70 3.71 20.34
C GLY A 158 4.86 4.47 19.68
N VAL A 159 4.75 4.77 18.39
CA VAL A 159 5.76 5.56 17.65
C VAL A 159 5.65 7.05 17.93
N ALA A 160 4.42 7.57 18.10
CA ALA A 160 4.19 8.99 18.45
C ALA A 160 4.61 9.32 19.89
N ALA A 161 4.67 8.33 20.78
CA ALA A 161 5.11 8.50 22.16
C ALA A 161 6.65 8.55 22.31
N GLU A 162 7.40 8.11 21.31
CA GLU A 162 8.86 8.27 21.26
C GLU A 162 9.18 9.70 20.79
N PRO A 163 9.88 10.53 21.63
CA PRO A 163 10.29 11.86 21.20
C PRO A 163 11.19 11.75 19.97
N SER A 164 10.83 12.45 18.90
CA SER A 164 11.62 12.52 17.67
C SER A 164 13.10 12.77 18.04
N PRO A 165 14.07 12.04 17.42
CA PRO A 165 15.50 12.27 17.69
C PRO A 165 15.92 13.73 17.46
N ALA A 166 15.18 14.51 16.67
CA ALA A 166 15.37 15.94 16.51
C ALA A 166 14.94 16.72 17.79
N ALA A 167 13.86 16.35 18.45
CA ALA A 167 13.43 16.94 19.71
C ALA A 167 14.37 16.56 20.88
N ALA A 168 14.89 15.33 20.88
CA ALA A 168 15.88 14.89 21.86
C ALA A 168 17.19 15.68 21.73
N ARG A 169 17.67 15.95 20.50
CA ARG A 169 18.86 16.78 20.24
C ARG A 169 18.66 18.25 20.64
N ALA A 170 17.46 18.80 20.42
CA ALA A 170 17.14 20.16 20.85
C ALA A 170 17.15 20.30 22.38
N HIS A 171 16.67 19.31 23.10
CA HIS A 171 16.64 19.29 24.58
C HIS A 171 18.04 19.18 25.21
N VAL A 172 18.93 18.39 24.58
CA VAL A 172 20.34 18.28 25.00
C VAL A 172 21.09 19.60 24.77
N ALA A 173 20.88 20.25 23.62
CA ALA A 173 21.53 21.52 23.29
C ALA A 173 21.07 22.67 24.20
N ASP A 174 19.80 22.69 24.63
CA ASP A 174 19.27 23.71 25.56
C ASP A 174 19.79 23.50 26.98
N ASN A 175 19.97 22.26 27.41
CA ASN A 175 20.53 21.91 28.70
C ASN A 175 22.05 22.22 28.81
N GLU A 176 22.81 22.02 27.71
CA GLU A 176 24.23 22.42 27.66
C GLU A 176 24.42 23.94 27.65
N LYS A 177 23.47 24.69 27.06
CA LYS A 177 23.50 26.15 27.07
C LYS A 177 23.23 26.74 28.45
N LYS A 178 22.31 26.12 29.22
CA LYS A 178 22.03 26.49 30.63
C LYS A 178 23.18 26.17 31.57
N ALA A 179 23.91 25.09 31.34
CA ALA A 179 25.08 24.69 32.17
C ALA A 179 26.30 25.57 31.99
N ARG A 180 26.39 26.36 30.90
CA ARG A 180 27.53 27.26 30.60
C ARG A 180 27.31 28.71 31.10
N HIS A 181 26.12 29.06 31.62
CA HIS A 181 25.77 30.41 32.05
C HIS A 181 25.30 30.44 33.55
N GLY A 182 25.55 29.42 34.32
CA GLY A 182 25.43 29.35 35.77
C GLY A 182 26.79 29.04 36.39
#